data_263f92d948517130628e45d7b8e220e8
#
_entry.id   263f92d948517130628e45d7b8e220e8
#
_cell.length_a   1.000
_cell.length_b   1.000
_cell.length_c   1.000
_cell.angle_alpha   90.00
_cell.angle_beta   90.00
_cell.angle_gamma   90.00
#
_symmetry.space_group_name_H-M   'P 1'
#
loop_
_entity.id
_entity.type
_entity.pdbx_description
1 polymer ?
#
loop_
_entity_poly.entity_id
_entity_poly.type
_entity_poly.pdbx_seq_one_letter_code
_entity_poly.pdbx_strand_id
1 'polypeptide(L)'
;MGYFSFVLCTAAPCTAPLGMETRVIKDAQITASSEWDLNHAAIQARLHFKEDGDKQGAWSARSNDANQWIQVALGSYTKLTGIATQGRNANSQWVTKYQLQYSDDGVHFHYYKEPGQSSPKVKPQQSDNFKSLHACRPTILQLTN
;
A
#
# COMPACT_ATOMS: atom_id res chain seq x y z
N MET A 1 4.62 12.08 -11.16
CA MET A 1 3.54 11.60 -10.26
C MET A 1 3.71 10.12 -10.05
N GLY A 2 3.71 9.70 -8.79
CA GLY A 2 3.70 8.29 -8.45
C GLY A 2 2.27 7.77 -8.37
N TYR A 3 1.99 6.60 -8.92
CA TYR A 3 0.73 5.89 -8.84
C TYR A 3 0.92 4.56 -8.14
N PHE A 4 -0.03 4.16 -7.33
CA PHE A 4 0.14 3.03 -6.45
C PHE A 4 -1.14 2.19 -6.30
N SER A 5 -0.97 0.88 -6.41
CA SER A 5 -1.96 -0.12 -6.02
C SER A 5 -1.27 -1.25 -5.29
N PHE A 6 -1.94 -1.88 -4.33
CA PHE A 6 -1.33 -2.94 -3.52
C PHE A 6 -2.32 -3.96 -2.95
N VAL A 7 -1.78 -5.09 -2.53
CA VAL A 7 -2.48 -6.14 -1.75
C VAL A 7 -1.68 -6.49 -0.51
N LEU A 8 -2.37 -6.88 0.52
CA LEU A 8 -1.83 -7.34 1.80
C LEU A 8 -2.13 -8.83 2.00
N CYS A 9 -1.22 -9.57 2.59
CA CYS A 9 -1.31 -11.01 2.72
C CYS A 9 -0.97 -11.50 4.13
N THR A 10 -1.66 -12.53 4.60
CA THR A 10 -1.45 -13.15 5.91
C THR A 10 -0.65 -14.46 5.87
N ALA A 11 -0.44 -15.01 4.68
CA ALA A 11 0.36 -16.22 4.47
C ALA A 11 1.40 -16.02 3.36
N ALA A 12 2.48 -16.79 3.36
CA ALA A 12 3.49 -16.79 2.32
C ALA A 12 3.57 -18.18 1.65
N PRO A 13 3.56 -18.26 0.29
CA PRO A 13 3.32 -17.16 -0.65
C PRO A 13 1.96 -16.49 -0.43
N CYS A 14 1.65 -15.35 -1.05
CA CYS A 14 0.41 -14.60 -0.83
C CYS A 14 -0.83 -15.39 -1.32
N THR A 15 -1.17 -16.41 -0.56
CA THR A 15 -2.32 -17.29 -0.82
C THR A 15 -3.57 -16.89 -0.04
N ALA A 16 -3.43 -15.96 0.91
CA ALA A 16 -4.51 -15.45 1.73
C ALA A 16 -4.47 -13.91 1.75
N PRO A 17 -4.94 -13.23 0.68
CA PRO A 17 -5.03 -11.79 0.64
C PRO A 17 -6.04 -11.27 1.66
N LEU A 18 -5.73 -10.13 2.29
CA LEU A 18 -6.58 -9.50 3.31
C LEU A 18 -7.82 -8.79 2.74
N GLY A 19 -8.01 -8.82 1.43
CA GLY A 19 -9.24 -8.34 0.79
C GLY A 19 -9.21 -6.89 0.31
N MET A 20 -8.05 -6.36 -0.05
CA MET A 20 -7.96 -5.09 -0.78
C MET A 20 -8.71 -5.17 -2.12
N GLU A 21 -8.48 -6.22 -2.90
CA GLU A 21 -9.10 -6.43 -4.20
C GLU A 21 -10.58 -6.79 -4.08
N THR A 22 -10.92 -7.69 -3.16
CA THR A 22 -12.29 -8.18 -2.96
C THR A 22 -13.18 -7.23 -2.15
N ARG A 23 -12.67 -6.07 -1.71
CA ARG A 23 -13.36 -5.06 -0.90
C ARG A 23 -13.79 -5.55 0.51
N VAL A 24 -13.22 -6.61 1.01
CA VAL A 24 -13.32 -7.00 2.43
C VAL A 24 -12.75 -5.88 3.30
N ILE A 25 -11.58 -5.33 2.93
CA ILE A 25 -11.10 -4.03 3.43
C ILE A 25 -11.97 -2.95 2.80
N LYS A 26 -12.73 -2.25 3.63
CA LYS A 26 -13.69 -1.22 3.20
C LYS A 26 -12.98 0.05 2.75
N ASP A 27 -13.66 0.87 1.95
CA ASP A 27 -13.12 2.15 1.46
C ASP A 27 -12.73 3.08 2.62
N ALA A 28 -13.53 3.14 3.68
CA ALA A 28 -13.24 3.94 4.88
C ALA A 28 -11.97 3.52 5.65
N GLN A 29 -11.42 2.34 5.37
CA GLN A 29 -10.17 1.86 5.97
C GLN A 29 -8.92 2.29 5.19
N ILE A 30 -9.09 2.90 4.01
CA ILE A 30 -8.00 3.31 3.12
C ILE A 30 -7.94 4.82 3.09
N THR A 31 -6.84 5.39 3.54
CA THR A 31 -6.60 6.83 3.59
C THR A 31 -5.26 7.20 3.00
N ALA A 32 -5.07 8.44 2.61
CA ALA A 32 -3.80 8.92 2.08
C ALA A 32 -3.50 10.34 2.57
N SER A 33 -2.24 10.76 2.46
CA SER A 33 -1.77 12.11 2.79
C SER A 33 -2.46 13.18 1.94
N SER A 34 -2.69 12.86 0.67
CA SER A 34 -3.35 13.72 -0.30
C SER A 34 -3.85 12.89 -1.48
N GLU A 35 -4.73 13.47 -2.26
CA GLU A 35 -5.26 12.89 -3.49
C GLU A 35 -5.18 13.95 -4.61
N TRP A 36 -4.82 13.54 -5.81
CA TRP A 36 -4.77 14.44 -6.96
C TRP A 36 -6.16 15.03 -7.24
N ASP A 37 -7.15 14.16 -7.33
CA ASP A 37 -8.57 14.45 -7.46
C ASP A 37 -9.39 13.22 -7.03
N LEU A 38 -10.70 13.31 -7.11
CA LEU A 38 -11.61 12.20 -6.77
C LEU A 38 -11.43 10.96 -7.67
N ASN A 39 -10.91 11.15 -8.87
CA ASN A 39 -10.69 10.07 -9.84
C ASN A 39 -9.36 9.32 -9.59
N HIS A 40 -8.54 9.84 -8.68
CA HIS A 40 -7.27 9.25 -8.22
C HIS A 40 -7.25 9.06 -6.70
N ALA A 41 -8.41 8.84 -6.10
CA ALA A 41 -8.57 8.73 -4.66
C ALA A 41 -7.84 7.51 -4.06
N ALA A 42 -7.54 7.55 -2.77
CA ALA A 42 -6.86 6.47 -2.04
C ALA A 42 -7.55 5.11 -2.21
N ILE A 43 -8.87 5.10 -2.28
CA ILE A 43 -9.67 3.87 -2.47
C ILE A 43 -9.40 3.15 -3.79
N GLN A 44 -8.78 3.82 -4.76
CA GLN A 44 -8.37 3.22 -6.05
C GLN A 44 -7.01 2.52 -5.98
N ALA A 45 -6.31 2.55 -4.85
CA ALA A 45 -5.05 1.83 -4.64
C ALA A 45 -5.23 0.31 -4.44
N ARG A 46 -6.35 -0.23 -4.84
CA ARG A 46 -6.63 -1.67 -4.79
C ARG A 46 -5.90 -2.37 -5.93
N LEU A 47 -5.21 -3.47 -5.62
CA LEU A 47 -4.50 -4.25 -6.63
C LEU A 47 -5.48 -4.68 -7.74
N HIS A 48 -5.02 -4.70 -8.97
CA HIS A 48 -5.79 -5.03 -10.18
C HIS A 48 -7.04 -4.15 -10.42
N PHE A 49 -7.18 -3.05 -9.67
CA PHE A 49 -8.25 -2.10 -9.98
C PHE A 49 -7.96 -1.43 -11.33
N LYS A 50 -8.90 -1.57 -12.25
CA LYS A 50 -8.80 -1.03 -13.62
C LYS A 50 -9.51 0.30 -13.72
N GLU A 51 -9.16 1.07 -14.76
CA GLU A 51 -9.91 2.23 -15.13
C GLU A 51 -11.38 1.84 -15.42
N ASP A 52 -12.30 2.63 -14.86
CA ASP A 52 -13.75 2.44 -15.03
C ASP A 52 -14.43 3.81 -14.97
N GLY A 53 -14.91 4.28 -16.09
CA GLY A 53 -15.43 5.64 -16.26
C GLY A 53 -14.35 6.67 -15.93
N ASP A 54 -14.63 7.53 -14.97
CA ASP A 54 -13.69 8.57 -14.54
C ASP A 54 -12.60 8.06 -13.58
N LYS A 55 -12.73 6.85 -13.04
CA LYS A 55 -11.77 6.27 -12.10
C LYS A 55 -10.52 5.80 -12.81
N GLN A 56 -9.36 6.19 -12.30
CA GLN A 56 -8.08 6.05 -13.01
C GLN A 56 -7.28 4.78 -12.65
N GLY A 57 -7.88 3.85 -11.88
CA GLY A 57 -7.27 2.54 -11.60
C GLY A 57 -6.06 2.57 -10.65
N ALA A 58 -5.76 3.70 -10.02
CA ALA A 58 -4.70 3.84 -9.04
C ALA A 58 -4.87 5.11 -8.20
N TRP A 59 -4.33 5.11 -6.98
CA TRP A 59 -4.17 6.35 -6.21
C TRP A 59 -3.01 7.19 -6.75
N SER A 60 -3.20 8.49 -6.79
CA SER A 60 -2.15 9.48 -7.04
C SER A 60 -2.19 10.59 -6.00
N ALA A 61 -1.05 10.86 -5.39
CA ALA A 61 -0.89 11.99 -4.49
C ALA A 61 -1.01 13.33 -5.24
N ARG A 62 -1.45 14.36 -4.54
CA ARG A 62 -1.54 15.73 -5.09
C ARG A 62 -0.18 16.31 -5.45
N SER A 63 0.84 15.97 -4.67
CA SER A 63 2.21 16.44 -4.84
C SER A 63 3.16 15.29 -5.08
N ASN A 64 4.17 15.49 -5.90
CA ASN A 64 5.22 14.51 -6.14
C ASN A 64 6.44 14.81 -5.27
N ASP A 65 6.30 14.57 -3.97
CA ASP A 65 7.34 14.74 -2.96
C ASP A 65 7.48 13.49 -2.07
N ALA A 66 8.49 13.48 -1.22
CA ALA A 66 8.82 12.34 -0.35
C ALA A 66 7.94 12.22 0.91
N ASN A 67 6.97 13.12 1.10
CA ASN A 67 6.11 13.13 2.30
C ASN A 67 4.74 12.49 2.03
N GLN A 68 4.56 11.88 0.87
CA GLN A 68 3.29 11.26 0.52
C GLN A 68 3.20 9.84 1.07
N TRP A 69 2.02 9.51 1.56
CA TRP A 69 1.74 8.18 2.11
C TRP A 69 0.32 7.71 1.78
N ILE A 70 0.15 6.41 1.76
CA ILE A 70 -1.14 5.74 1.75
C ILE A 70 -1.19 4.72 2.89
N GLN A 71 -2.33 4.61 3.54
CA GLN A 71 -2.51 3.85 4.77
C GLN A 71 -3.74 2.97 4.71
N VAL A 72 -3.64 1.79 5.32
CA VAL A 72 -4.76 0.87 5.51
C VAL A 72 -4.92 0.54 6.99
N ALA A 73 -6.11 0.81 7.53
CA ALA A 73 -6.51 0.35 8.85
C ALA A 73 -7.01 -1.09 8.75
N LEU A 74 -6.31 -2.01 9.41
CA LEU A 74 -6.65 -3.44 9.38
C LEU A 74 -7.76 -3.81 10.39
N GLY A 75 -8.05 -2.92 11.33
CA GLY A 75 -9.12 -3.05 12.33
C GLY A 75 -8.79 -3.99 13.50
N SER A 76 -7.76 -4.80 13.38
CA SER A 76 -7.30 -5.72 14.43
C SER A 76 -5.84 -6.08 14.23
N TYR A 77 -5.20 -6.63 15.27
CA TYR A 77 -3.85 -7.18 15.16
C TYR A 77 -3.80 -8.28 14.10
N THR A 78 -3.18 -7.99 12.97
CA THR A 78 -3.14 -8.86 11.82
C THR A 78 -1.70 -9.25 11.50
N LYS A 79 -1.43 -10.55 11.44
CA LYS A 79 -0.13 -11.05 10.99
C LYS A 79 0.02 -10.79 9.50
N LEU A 80 0.81 -9.78 9.15
CA LEU A 80 1.13 -9.45 7.78
C LEU A 80 2.41 -10.16 7.34
N THR A 81 2.37 -10.91 6.25
CA THR A 81 3.49 -11.70 5.74
C THR A 81 3.94 -11.28 4.34
N GLY A 82 3.15 -10.46 3.66
CA GLY A 82 3.49 -10.00 2.34
C GLY A 82 2.72 -8.77 1.91
N ILE A 83 3.28 -8.06 0.95
CA ILE A 83 2.68 -6.95 0.24
C ILE A 83 3.03 -7.08 -1.24
N ALA A 84 2.04 -6.94 -2.10
CA ALA A 84 2.24 -6.80 -3.53
C ALA A 84 1.82 -5.39 -3.96
N THR A 85 2.56 -4.81 -4.88
CA THR A 85 2.34 -3.46 -5.39
C THR A 85 2.41 -3.47 -6.91
N GLN A 86 1.63 -2.61 -7.55
CA GLN A 86 1.65 -2.40 -8.99
C GLN A 86 1.57 -0.91 -9.33
N GLY A 87 2.01 -0.54 -10.51
CA GLY A 87 1.77 0.78 -11.09
C GLY A 87 0.34 0.91 -11.62
N ARG A 88 0.03 2.07 -12.18
CA ARG A 88 -1.24 2.33 -12.86
C ARG A 88 -1.39 1.42 -14.08
N ASN A 89 -2.53 0.77 -14.23
CA ASN A 89 -2.72 -0.27 -15.25
C ASN A 89 -2.79 0.25 -16.70
N ALA A 90 -3.29 1.45 -16.93
CA ALA A 90 -3.47 2.00 -18.28
C ALA A 90 -2.37 2.97 -18.72
N ASN A 91 -1.42 3.29 -17.82
CA ASN A 91 -0.36 4.27 -18.08
C ASN A 91 0.95 3.83 -17.45
N SER A 92 2.07 4.17 -18.07
CA SER A 92 3.42 3.90 -17.54
C SER A 92 3.78 4.84 -16.38
N GLN A 93 3.03 4.73 -15.28
CA GLN A 93 3.15 5.58 -14.10
C GLN A 93 3.16 4.71 -12.84
N TRP A 94 4.19 4.86 -12.01
CA TRP A 94 4.36 4.09 -10.77
C TRP A 94 5.18 4.86 -9.74
N VAL A 95 5.10 4.44 -8.49
CA VAL A 95 5.99 4.89 -7.41
C VAL A 95 7.31 4.15 -7.54
N THR A 96 8.41 4.87 -7.65
CA THR A 96 9.74 4.27 -7.88
C THR A 96 10.35 3.66 -6.63
N LYS A 97 10.05 4.23 -5.46
CA LYS A 97 10.52 3.75 -4.14
C LYS A 97 9.47 4.01 -3.08
N TYR A 98 9.38 3.15 -2.10
CA TYR A 98 8.56 3.36 -0.90
C TYR A 98 9.17 2.69 0.32
N GLN A 99 8.80 3.16 1.49
CA GLN A 99 9.09 2.53 2.78
C GLN A 99 7.79 2.05 3.41
N LEU A 100 7.89 0.98 4.19
CA LEU A 100 6.77 0.41 4.91
C LEU A 100 6.85 0.86 6.36
N GLN A 101 5.74 1.37 6.87
CA GLN A 101 5.54 1.67 8.27
C GLN A 101 4.33 0.90 8.81
N TYR A 102 4.32 0.67 10.12
CA TYR A 102 3.20 0.05 10.82
C TYR A 102 2.98 0.72 12.18
N SER A 103 1.75 0.66 12.65
CA SER A 103 1.32 1.25 13.91
C SER A 103 0.23 0.40 14.56
N ASP A 104 0.14 0.49 15.88
CA ASP A 104 -0.93 -0.12 16.67
C ASP A 104 -2.01 0.88 17.05
N ASP A 105 -1.65 2.16 17.13
CA ASP A 105 -2.52 3.24 17.63
C ASP A 105 -2.88 4.30 16.56
N GLY A 106 -2.24 4.24 15.38
CA GLY A 106 -2.42 5.21 14.30
C GLY A 106 -1.72 6.55 14.52
N VAL A 107 -0.94 6.67 15.57
CA VAL A 107 -0.21 7.90 15.95
C VAL A 107 1.30 7.66 15.89
N HIS A 108 1.76 6.57 16.47
CA HIS A 108 3.17 6.21 16.51
C HIS A 108 3.46 5.17 15.45
N PHE A 109 4.21 5.57 14.42
CA PHE A 109 4.59 4.71 13.31
C PHE A 109 6.04 4.24 13.42
N HIS A 110 6.26 2.95 13.17
CA HIS A 110 7.55 2.30 13.14
C HIS A 110 7.88 1.85 11.72
N TYR A 111 9.08 2.19 11.25
CA TYR A 111 9.57 1.67 9.97
C TYR A 111 9.80 0.17 10.05
N TYR A 112 9.28 -0.54 9.06
CA TYR A 112 9.59 -1.95 8.90
C TYR A 112 11.06 -2.15 8.54
N LYS A 113 11.72 -3.02 9.30
CA LYS A 113 13.10 -3.45 9.08
C LYS A 113 13.11 -4.96 8.91
N GLU A 114 13.96 -5.45 8.01
CA GLU A 114 14.20 -6.90 7.96
C GLU A 114 15.02 -7.36 9.15
N PRO A 115 14.83 -8.60 9.62
CA PRO A 115 15.64 -9.13 10.71
C PRO A 115 17.13 -8.95 10.43
N GLY A 116 17.86 -8.41 11.43
CA GLY A 116 19.30 -8.15 11.33
C GLY A 116 19.69 -6.86 10.58
N GLN A 117 18.71 -6.07 10.09
CA GLN A 117 18.99 -4.80 9.43
C GLN A 117 18.74 -3.61 10.37
N SER A 118 19.66 -2.66 10.37
CA SER A 118 19.54 -1.42 11.16
C SER A 118 18.71 -0.35 10.45
N SER A 119 18.70 -0.36 9.11
CA SER A 119 18.02 0.63 8.29
C SER A 119 16.62 0.19 7.87
N PRO A 120 15.67 1.12 7.69
CA PRO A 120 14.37 0.84 7.08
C PRO A 120 14.53 0.22 5.69
N LYS A 121 13.65 -0.72 5.37
CA LYS A 121 13.67 -1.33 4.05
C LYS A 121 13.03 -0.40 3.03
N VAL A 122 13.82 0.09 2.10
CA VAL A 122 13.33 0.79 0.90
C VAL A 122 12.98 -0.26 -0.16
N LYS A 123 11.77 -0.22 -0.65
CA LYS A 123 11.29 -1.12 -1.72
C LYS A 123 11.29 -0.37 -3.04
N PRO A 124 12.03 -0.83 -4.06
CA PRO A 124 11.75 -0.41 -5.42
C PRO A 124 10.42 -1.05 -5.84
N GLN A 125 9.55 -0.28 -6.47
CA GLN A 125 8.39 -0.83 -7.14
C GLN A 125 8.83 -1.42 -8.48
N GLN A 126 8.61 -2.69 -8.64
CA GLN A 126 8.77 -3.39 -9.90
C GLN A 126 7.41 -3.99 -10.24
N SER A 127 7.00 -3.92 -11.49
CA SER A 127 5.78 -4.59 -11.96
C SER A 127 5.74 -6.04 -11.44
N ASP A 128 4.64 -6.44 -10.82
CA ASP A 128 4.26 -7.82 -10.52
C ASP A 128 5.10 -8.59 -9.48
N ASN A 129 5.80 -7.95 -8.56
CA ASN A 129 6.60 -8.67 -7.57
C ASN A 129 5.96 -8.72 -6.17
N PHE A 130 5.40 -9.89 -5.87
CA PHE A 130 5.16 -10.32 -4.51
C PHE A 130 6.48 -10.39 -3.73
N LYS A 131 6.56 -9.71 -2.59
CA LYS A 131 7.69 -9.83 -1.66
C LYS A 131 7.20 -10.27 -0.29
N SER A 132 7.74 -11.37 0.20
CA SER A 132 7.51 -11.84 1.56
C SER A 132 8.01 -10.82 2.57
N LEU A 133 7.22 -10.54 3.58
CA LEU A 133 7.60 -9.80 4.78
C LEU A 133 7.82 -10.80 5.92
N HIS A 134 8.80 -10.56 6.78
CA HIS A 134 8.78 -11.20 8.09
C HIS A 134 7.58 -10.64 8.87
N ALA A 135 6.88 -11.54 9.56
CA ALA A 135 5.59 -11.21 10.14
C ALA A 135 5.67 -10.03 11.12
N CYS A 136 4.94 -8.97 10.83
CA CYS A 136 4.55 -7.93 11.78
C CYS A 136 3.06 -8.09 12.11
N ARG A 137 2.61 -7.53 13.22
CA ARG A 137 1.21 -7.60 13.66
C ARG A 137 0.62 -6.21 13.86
N PRO A 138 0.56 -5.37 12.82
CA PRO A 138 -0.01 -4.04 12.95
C PRO A 138 -1.54 -4.07 12.99
N THR A 139 -2.11 -3.02 13.55
CA THR A 139 -3.51 -2.64 13.30
C THR A 139 -3.62 -1.69 12.11
N ILE A 140 -2.55 -0.97 11.81
CA ILE A 140 -2.47 -0.01 10.71
C ILE A 140 -1.17 -0.21 9.95
N LEU A 141 -1.25 -0.21 8.62
CA LEU A 141 -0.12 -0.27 7.71
C LEU A 141 -0.07 0.99 6.87
N GLN A 142 1.11 1.57 6.72
CA GLN A 142 1.33 2.76 5.91
C GLN A 142 2.51 2.54 4.95
N LEU A 143 2.34 2.99 3.72
CA LEU A 143 3.38 3.08 2.71
C LEU A 143 3.73 4.55 2.50
N THR A 144 5.00 4.89 2.66
CA THR A 144 5.52 6.26 2.51
C THR A 144 6.49 6.33 1.33
N ASN A 145 6.46 7.43 0.62
CA ASN A 145 7.41 7.70 -0.47
C ASN A 145 8.82 7.92 0.06
#